data_3fe92bb6f945e1ca43665fc770e20d31
#
_entry.id   3fe92bb6f945e1ca43665fc770e20d31
#
_cell.length_a   1.000
_cell.length_b   1.000
_cell.length_c   1.000
_cell.angle_alpha   90.00
_cell.angle_beta   90.00
_cell.angle_gamma   90.00
#
_symmetry.space_group_name_H-M   'P 1'
#
loop_
_entity.id
_entity.type
_entity.pdbx_description
1 polymer ?
#
loop_
_entity_poly.entity_id
_entity_poly.type
_entity_poly.pdbx_seq_one_letter_code
_entity_poly.pdbx_strand_id
1 'polypeptide(L)'
;MDKTPYTSVKESITWLLLLTCLIGCDRCQEPTCEGPDCNPTATPYPLEIPPFFPPMDIPADNPLTEEGVHLGRLLFWENSLSLDASMSCGSCHLPLHGFSDPETYSTGVTGAQGTRNAMALINLGWATSYFWDGRAMTLEEQILEPVAHPDEMALPWTEAVSRLQADASEVNYPEQFLKAFGTSTITPELTVKAIAQFLRTLISADSKFDQWRRGETNLTDDEFAGYEMFLREGGDPETTPGGQFGGDCFHCHTEAGLQFS
;
A
#
# COMPACT_ATOMS: atom_id res chain seq x y z
N MET A 1 10.80 -70.93 -38.70
CA MET A 1 9.59 -70.70 -39.48
C MET A 1 8.43 -70.84 -38.53
N ASP A 2 7.97 -69.72 -37.99
CA ASP A 2 6.52 -69.46 -37.82
C ASP A 2 6.34 -68.00 -37.46
N LYS A 3 5.57 -67.31 -38.24
CA LYS A 3 5.22 -65.89 -38.10
C LYS A 3 3.81 -65.85 -37.55
N THR A 4 3.62 -65.31 -36.35
CA THR A 4 2.30 -64.88 -35.93
C THR A 4 2.30 -63.37 -35.71
N PRO A 5 1.26 -62.65 -36.15
CA PRO A 5 1.25 -61.21 -36.22
C PRO A 5 0.81 -60.54 -34.88
N TYR A 6 1.48 -59.51 -34.59
CA TYR A 6 1.17 -58.57 -33.48
C TYR A 6 -0.09 -57.77 -33.81
N THR A 7 -1.21 -58.07 -33.15
CA THR A 7 -2.42 -57.25 -33.24
C THR A 7 -2.39 -56.10 -32.25
N SER A 8 -2.53 -54.94 -32.83
CA SER A 8 -2.72 -53.60 -32.21
C SER A 8 -3.85 -53.61 -31.18
N VAL A 9 -3.53 -53.24 -29.92
CA VAL A 9 -4.52 -52.75 -28.95
C VAL A 9 -4.26 -51.24 -28.79
N LYS A 10 -4.77 -50.48 -29.70
CA LYS A 10 -5.05 -49.04 -29.54
C LYS A 10 -6.56 -48.91 -29.55
N GLU A 11 -7.09 -48.42 -28.47
CA GLU A 11 -8.40 -47.78 -28.24
C GLU A 11 -8.99 -48.28 -26.92
N SER A 12 -8.77 -47.51 -25.83
CA SER A 12 -9.65 -47.44 -24.64
C SER A 12 -8.97 -46.75 -23.44
N ILE A 13 -8.15 -45.69 -23.63
CA ILE A 13 -7.68 -44.86 -22.54
C ILE A 13 -7.84 -43.39 -22.91
N THR A 14 -9.03 -42.95 -23.32
CA THR A 14 -9.25 -41.53 -23.66
C THR A 14 -10.53 -40.95 -23.04
N TRP A 15 -11.21 -41.63 -22.14
CA TRP A 15 -12.46 -41.13 -21.55
C TRP A 15 -12.52 -41.10 -20.02
N LEU A 16 -11.41 -41.18 -19.30
CA LEU A 16 -11.43 -41.18 -17.83
C LEU A 16 -10.58 -40.05 -17.18
N LEU A 17 -10.14 -39.05 -17.92
CA LEU A 17 -9.39 -37.90 -17.38
C LEU A 17 -10.08 -36.55 -17.52
N LEU A 18 -11.37 -36.53 -17.76
CA LEU A 18 -12.17 -35.28 -17.93
C LEU A 18 -13.24 -35.08 -16.86
N LEU A 19 -13.15 -35.74 -15.71
CA LEU A 19 -14.19 -35.59 -14.67
C LEU A 19 -13.65 -35.36 -13.24
N THR A 20 -12.46 -34.79 -13.06
CA THR A 20 -11.95 -34.44 -11.72
C THR A 20 -11.46 -33.00 -11.57
N CYS A 21 -11.94 -32.08 -12.42
CA CYS A 21 -11.66 -30.64 -12.27
C CYS A 21 -12.92 -29.83 -11.98
N LEU A 22 -13.84 -30.35 -11.16
CA LEU A 22 -15.03 -29.63 -10.67
C LEU A 22 -15.17 -29.70 -9.15
N ILE A 23 -14.06 -29.76 -8.40
CA ILE A 23 -14.12 -29.43 -6.98
C ILE A 23 -13.52 -28.05 -6.85
N GLY A 24 -14.41 -27.06 -6.77
CA GLY A 24 -14.12 -25.65 -6.77
C GLY A 24 -13.12 -25.27 -5.69
N CYS A 25 -12.09 -24.57 -6.10
CA CYS A 25 -11.32 -23.74 -5.20
C CYS A 25 -12.18 -22.49 -4.95
N ASP A 26 -13.05 -22.52 -3.92
CA ASP A 26 -13.88 -21.39 -3.47
C ASP A 26 -13.06 -20.24 -2.84
N ARG A 27 -11.78 -20.13 -3.14
CA ARG A 27 -10.87 -19.11 -2.59
C ARG A 27 -10.23 -18.18 -3.60
N CYS A 28 -10.62 -18.25 -4.85
CA CYS A 28 -10.20 -17.27 -5.87
C CYS A 28 -11.43 -16.49 -6.33
N GLN A 29 -12.16 -15.86 -5.40
CA GLN A 29 -13.01 -14.77 -5.76
C GLN A 29 -12.09 -13.56 -5.95
N GLU A 30 -11.88 -13.18 -7.21
CA GLU A 30 -11.35 -11.87 -7.53
C GLU A 30 -12.21 -10.84 -6.81
N PRO A 31 -11.61 -9.82 -6.16
CA PRO A 31 -12.38 -8.77 -5.51
C PRO A 31 -13.29 -8.15 -6.56
N THR A 32 -14.58 -8.43 -6.46
CA THR A 32 -15.57 -7.79 -7.32
C THR A 32 -15.60 -6.32 -6.98
N CYS A 33 -15.36 -5.49 -7.97
CA CYS A 33 -15.47 -4.05 -7.84
C CYS A 33 -16.91 -3.70 -7.51
N GLU A 34 -17.16 -3.10 -6.33
CA GLU A 34 -18.50 -2.73 -5.85
C GLU A 34 -18.57 -1.22 -5.60
N GLY A 35 -19.55 -0.56 -6.22
CA GLY A 35 -19.82 0.86 -6.03
C GLY A 35 -19.81 1.69 -7.31
N PRO A 36 -20.32 2.92 -7.26
CA PRO A 36 -20.44 3.80 -8.43
C PRO A 36 -19.12 4.26 -9.00
N ASP A 37 -18.05 4.21 -8.22
CA ASP A 37 -16.71 4.66 -8.59
C ASP A 37 -15.83 3.52 -9.14
N CYS A 38 -16.38 2.33 -9.23
CA CYS A 38 -15.70 1.16 -9.74
C CYS A 38 -15.78 1.08 -11.27
N ASN A 39 -14.64 0.92 -11.93
CA ASN A 39 -14.58 0.60 -13.35
C ASN A 39 -14.48 -0.93 -13.56
N PRO A 40 -15.55 -1.61 -14.02
CA PRO A 40 -15.52 -3.06 -14.19
C PRO A 40 -14.59 -3.53 -15.32
N THR A 41 -14.06 -2.60 -16.12
CA THR A 41 -13.11 -2.90 -17.21
C THR A 41 -11.65 -2.59 -16.82
N ALA A 42 -11.40 -2.04 -15.64
CA ALA A 42 -10.04 -1.81 -15.14
C ALA A 42 -9.36 -3.13 -14.80
N THR A 43 -8.07 -3.19 -15.03
CA THR A 43 -7.24 -4.39 -14.82
C THR A 43 -6.90 -4.54 -13.33
N PRO A 44 -7.24 -5.65 -12.67
CA PRO A 44 -6.82 -5.88 -11.28
C PRO A 44 -5.31 -5.77 -11.12
N TYR A 45 -4.86 -5.03 -10.11
CA TYR A 45 -3.43 -4.90 -9.82
C TYR A 45 -2.91 -6.16 -9.11
N PRO A 46 -1.83 -6.80 -9.61
CA PRO A 46 -1.29 -8.03 -9.02
C PRO A 46 -0.47 -7.70 -7.76
N LEU A 47 -1.14 -7.41 -6.64
CA LEU A 47 -0.46 -7.10 -5.39
C LEU A 47 0.13 -8.37 -4.77
N GLU A 48 1.45 -8.43 -4.68
CA GLU A 48 2.16 -9.50 -3.98
C GLU A 48 2.32 -9.15 -2.49
N ILE A 49 1.73 -9.97 -1.63
CA ILE A 49 1.90 -9.84 -0.18
C ILE A 49 3.17 -10.57 0.23
N PRO A 50 4.14 -9.87 0.86
CA PRO A 50 5.39 -10.50 1.26
C PRO A 50 5.18 -11.60 2.31
N PRO A 51 6.10 -12.57 2.41
CA PRO A 51 6.07 -13.59 3.46
C PRO A 51 6.00 -12.95 4.85
N PHE A 52 5.20 -13.54 5.74
CA PHE A 52 4.95 -13.11 7.11
C PHE A 52 4.12 -11.83 7.28
N PHE A 53 3.68 -11.19 6.19
CA PHE A 53 2.72 -10.10 6.25
C PHE A 53 1.29 -10.67 6.24
N PRO A 54 0.35 -10.11 7.03
CA PRO A 54 -1.05 -10.51 6.93
C PRO A 54 -1.66 -10.07 5.59
N PRO A 55 -2.79 -10.62 5.17
CA PRO A 55 -3.55 -10.08 4.05
C PRO A 55 -3.82 -8.59 4.26
N MET A 56 -3.67 -7.79 3.18
CA MET A 56 -3.99 -6.36 3.22
C MET A 56 -5.51 -6.17 3.12
N ASP A 57 -6.07 -5.32 3.99
CA ASP A 57 -7.47 -4.93 3.90
C ASP A 57 -7.64 -3.83 2.85
N ILE A 58 -8.17 -4.23 1.68
CA ILE A 58 -8.39 -3.32 0.54
C ILE A 58 -9.88 -2.97 0.50
N PRO A 59 -10.24 -1.67 0.58
CA PRO A 59 -11.64 -1.25 0.54
C PRO A 59 -12.35 -1.74 -0.72
N ALA A 60 -13.53 -2.31 -0.57
CA ALA A 60 -14.32 -2.83 -1.70
C ALA A 60 -14.73 -1.74 -2.70
N ASP A 61 -14.85 -0.49 -2.24
CA ASP A 61 -15.16 0.67 -3.08
C ASP A 61 -13.91 1.36 -3.66
N ASN A 62 -12.70 0.84 -3.35
CA ASN A 62 -11.44 1.30 -3.92
C ASN A 62 -10.47 0.12 -4.14
N PRO A 63 -10.84 -0.88 -4.97
CA PRO A 63 -9.98 -2.01 -5.28
C PRO A 63 -8.74 -1.53 -6.04
N LEU A 64 -7.62 -2.26 -5.89
CA LEU A 64 -6.39 -1.93 -6.61
C LEU A 64 -6.52 -2.35 -8.08
N THR A 65 -6.26 -1.38 -8.97
CA THR A 65 -6.20 -1.60 -10.42
C THR A 65 -4.91 -1.06 -10.99
N GLU A 66 -4.43 -1.62 -12.11
CA GLU A 66 -3.21 -1.14 -12.76
C GLU A 66 -3.35 0.33 -13.17
N GLU A 67 -4.52 0.71 -13.70
CA GLU A 67 -4.82 2.07 -14.13
C GLU A 67 -4.95 3.03 -12.93
N GLY A 68 -5.57 2.58 -11.83
CA GLY A 68 -5.70 3.37 -10.61
C GLY A 68 -4.37 3.61 -9.90
N VAL A 69 -3.54 2.57 -9.77
CA VAL A 69 -2.18 2.67 -9.22
C VAL A 69 -1.31 3.59 -10.10
N HIS A 70 -1.40 3.46 -11.43
CA HIS A 70 -0.68 4.33 -12.35
C HIS A 70 -1.10 5.79 -12.19
N LEU A 71 -2.42 6.07 -12.20
CA LEU A 71 -2.96 7.41 -11.98
C LEU A 71 -2.51 7.97 -10.61
N GLY A 72 -2.61 7.17 -9.54
CA GLY A 72 -2.18 7.57 -8.22
C GLY A 72 -0.70 7.95 -8.15
N ARG A 73 0.15 7.21 -8.87
CA ARG A 73 1.57 7.54 -9.00
C ARG A 73 1.78 8.86 -9.73
N LEU A 74 1.06 9.15 -10.81
CA LEU A 74 1.14 10.44 -11.50
C LEU A 74 0.72 11.58 -10.57
N LEU A 75 -0.41 11.43 -9.87
CA LEU A 75 -0.92 12.44 -8.94
C LEU A 75 0.00 12.68 -7.74
N PHE A 76 0.69 11.64 -7.25
CA PHE A 76 1.66 11.78 -6.15
C PHE A 76 2.83 12.73 -6.50
N TRP A 77 3.21 12.80 -7.77
CA TRP A 77 4.27 13.68 -8.27
C TRP A 77 3.74 14.95 -8.96
N GLU A 78 2.43 15.19 -8.91
CA GLU A 78 1.79 16.30 -9.61
C GLU A 78 1.91 17.62 -8.84
N ASN A 79 2.69 18.54 -9.37
CA ASN A 79 2.91 19.84 -8.73
C ASN A 79 1.68 20.77 -8.81
N SER A 80 0.80 20.60 -9.80
CA SER A 80 -0.41 21.42 -9.92
C SER A 80 -1.40 21.26 -8.77
N LEU A 81 -1.17 20.26 -7.89
CA LEU A 81 -1.89 20.06 -6.64
C LEU A 81 -1.42 20.99 -5.50
N SER A 82 -0.47 21.89 -5.74
CA SER A 82 -0.07 22.91 -4.77
C SER A 82 -0.40 24.33 -5.23
N LEU A 83 -0.46 25.27 -4.30
CA LEU A 83 -0.94 26.66 -4.53
C LEU A 83 -0.29 27.32 -5.76
N ASP A 84 1.01 27.25 -5.85
CA ASP A 84 1.83 27.85 -6.93
C ASP A 84 2.42 26.85 -7.92
N ALA A 85 2.00 25.59 -7.85
CA ALA A 85 2.50 24.48 -8.66
C ALA A 85 4.02 24.20 -8.48
N SER A 86 4.57 24.49 -7.30
CA SER A 86 6.01 24.27 -7.01
C SER A 86 6.31 22.96 -6.29
N MET A 87 5.31 22.31 -5.68
CA MET A 87 5.50 21.10 -4.88
C MET A 87 4.42 20.05 -5.11
N SER A 88 4.77 18.82 -4.81
CA SER A 88 3.89 17.64 -4.84
C SER A 88 4.01 16.87 -3.53
N CYS A 89 3.29 15.75 -3.36
CA CYS A 89 3.48 14.85 -2.22
C CYS A 89 4.94 14.38 -2.11
N GLY A 90 5.57 14.10 -3.26
CA GLY A 90 6.97 13.69 -3.34
C GLY A 90 7.98 14.74 -2.89
N SER A 91 7.57 16.00 -2.68
CA SER A 91 8.46 17.04 -2.16
C SER A 91 8.81 16.87 -0.68
N CYS A 92 7.89 16.28 0.10
CA CYS A 92 8.06 15.99 1.53
C CYS A 92 8.19 14.48 1.80
N HIS A 93 7.76 13.64 0.87
CA HIS A 93 7.82 12.19 1.00
C HIS A 93 8.83 11.60 0.00
N LEU A 94 10.12 11.66 0.39
CA LEU A 94 11.25 11.30 -0.47
C LEU A 94 11.51 9.79 -0.49
N PRO A 95 11.56 9.12 -1.65
CA PRO A 95 11.78 7.67 -1.74
C PRO A 95 13.05 7.19 -1.03
N LEU A 96 14.14 7.97 -1.11
CA LEU A 96 15.42 7.63 -0.46
C LEU A 96 15.38 7.65 1.06
N HIS A 97 14.32 8.22 1.64
CA HIS A 97 14.10 8.30 3.09
C HIS A 97 12.87 7.50 3.54
N GLY A 98 12.52 6.42 2.81
CA GLY A 98 11.33 5.61 3.09
C GLY A 98 10.03 6.39 2.86
N PHE A 99 10.03 7.31 1.91
CA PHE A 99 8.93 8.27 1.66
C PHE A 99 8.59 9.13 2.90
N SER A 100 9.61 9.53 3.65
CA SER A 100 9.56 10.53 4.72
C SER A 100 10.43 11.74 4.35
N ASP A 101 10.42 12.78 5.19
CA ASP A 101 11.27 13.97 5.04
C ASP A 101 12.52 13.81 5.95
N PRO A 102 13.75 14.02 5.45
CA PRO A 102 14.96 14.06 6.29
C PRO A 102 14.98 15.27 7.23
N GLU A 103 14.24 16.33 6.93
CA GLU A 103 14.12 17.50 7.78
C GLU A 103 13.20 17.22 8.97
N THR A 104 13.45 17.83 10.11
CA THR A 104 12.61 17.67 11.32
C THR A 104 11.17 18.10 11.04
N TYR A 105 11.01 19.20 10.31
CA TYR A 105 9.72 19.74 9.90
C TYR A 105 9.76 20.10 8.42
N SER A 106 8.80 19.58 7.67
CA SER A 106 8.65 19.94 6.26
C SER A 106 8.26 21.42 6.12
N THR A 107 8.73 22.05 5.05
CA THR A 107 8.36 23.41 4.69
C THR A 107 7.31 23.37 3.58
N GLY A 108 6.12 23.92 3.82
CA GLY A 108 5.05 23.98 2.85
C GLY A 108 5.23 25.08 1.80
N VAL A 109 4.31 25.14 0.84
CA VAL A 109 4.35 26.03 -0.33
C VAL A 109 4.39 27.53 0.02
N THR A 110 3.85 27.90 1.18
CA THR A 110 3.86 29.29 1.69
C THR A 110 5.13 29.65 2.46
N GLY A 111 6.05 28.70 2.65
CA GLY A 111 7.22 28.83 3.52
C GLY A 111 6.93 28.55 4.99
N ALA A 112 5.70 28.23 5.35
CA ALA A 112 5.36 27.79 6.71
C ALA A 112 5.96 26.40 6.97
N GLN A 113 6.33 26.16 8.24
CA GLN A 113 6.81 24.84 8.65
C GLN A 113 5.74 24.08 9.41
N GLY A 114 5.64 22.79 9.17
CA GLY A 114 4.84 21.89 9.97
C GLY A 114 5.33 21.80 11.43
N THR A 115 4.55 21.15 12.27
CA THR A 115 4.87 20.97 13.71
C THR A 115 5.30 19.53 14.04
N ARG A 116 5.24 18.63 13.07
CA ARG A 116 5.62 17.21 13.18
C ARG A 116 6.39 16.80 11.93
N ASN A 117 7.24 15.78 12.06
CA ASN A 117 7.93 15.20 10.91
C ASN A 117 6.92 14.54 9.94
N ALA A 118 7.23 14.60 8.64
CA ALA A 118 6.45 13.85 7.64
C ALA A 118 6.59 12.35 7.89
N MET A 119 5.48 11.66 8.01
CA MET A 119 5.46 10.22 8.25
C MET A 119 5.94 9.46 7.02
N ALA A 120 6.60 8.32 7.23
CA ALA A 120 6.92 7.41 6.16
C ALA A 120 5.66 6.84 5.51
N LEU A 121 5.63 6.75 4.17
CA LEU A 121 4.48 6.23 3.43
C LEU A 121 4.63 4.75 3.05
N ILE A 122 5.55 4.02 3.67
CA ILE A 122 5.71 2.58 3.47
C ILE A 122 4.70 1.80 4.31
N ASN A 123 4.21 0.68 3.77
CA ASN A 123 3.34 -0.29 4.46
C ASN A 123 2.00 0.28 4.96
N LEU A 124 1.54 1.39 4.43
CA LEU A 124 0.31 2.06 4.88
C LEU A 124 -0.97 1.24 4.68
N GLY A 125 -0.96 0.25 3.77
CA GLY A 125 -2.12 -0.61 3.55
C GLY A 125 -2.50 -1.49 4.75
N TRP A 126 -1.62 -1.58 5.76
CA TRP A 126 -1.87 -2.32 7.01
C TRP A 126 -2.10 -1.41 8.22
N ALA A 127 -2.00 -0.09 8.04
CA ALA A 127 -2.27 0.85 9.13
C ALA A 127 -3.78 0.89 9.43
N THR A 128 -4.12 1.06 10.70
CA THR A 128 -5.52 1.14 11.19
C THR A 128 -5.96 2.58 11.43
N SER A 129 -5.02 3.52 11.48
CA SER A 129 -5.25 4.94 11.59
C SER A 129 -4.06 5.72 11.02
N TYR A 130 -4.25 6.98 10.71
CA TYR A 130 -3.29 7.82 10.01
C TYR A 130 -3.08 9.14 10.73
N PHE A 131 -1.98 9.83 10.42
CA PHE A 131 -1.36 10.90 11.20
C PHE A 131 -0.78 10.40 12.53
N TRP A 132 0.14 11.17 13.11
CA TRP A 132 0.77 10.86 14.39
C TRP A 132 -0.21 10.77 15.57
N ASP A 133 -1.40 11.35 15.43
CA ASP A 133 -2.47 11.37 16.44
C ASP A 133 -3.66 10.45 16.09
N GLY A 134 -3.58 9.72 14.97
CA GLY A 134 -4.59 8.74 14.58
C GLY A 134 -5.94 9.35 14.19
N ARG A 135 -6.00 10.66 13.85
CA ARG A 135 -7.28 11.37 13.60
C ARG A 135 -8.00 10.95 12.31
N ALA A 136 -7.30 10.39 11.33
CA ALA A 136 -7.91 9.84 10.12
C ALA A 136 -8.00 8.32 10.24
N MET A 137 -9.14 7.74 9.90
CA MET A 137 -9.40 6.30 10.01
C MET A 137 -9.17 5.57 8.70
N THR A 138 -9.12 6.29 7.59
CA THR A 138 -8.82 5.74 6.26
C THR A 138 -7.68 6.51 5.60
N LEU A 139 -6.98 5.86 4.69
CA LEU A 139 -5.92 6.49 3.92
C LEU A 139 -6.47 7.60 3.02
N GLU A 140 -7.67 7.40 2.49
CA GLU A 140 -8.38 8.37 1.68
C GLU A 140 -8.72 9.65 2.47
N GLU A 141 -9.18 9.52 3.72
CA GLU A 141 -9.40 10.67 4.63
C GLU A 141 -8.11 11.43 4.90
N GLN A 142 -7.00 10.72 5.12
CA GLN A 142 -5.70 11.33 5.37
C GLN A 142 -5.24 12.16 4.18
N ILE A 143 -5.34 11.63 2.95
CA ILE A 143 -4.86 12.30 1.74
C ILE A 143 -5.62 13.59 1.43
N LEU A 144 -6.86 13.72 1.89
CA LEU A 144 -7.65 14.95 1.70
C LEU A 144 -7.03 16.17 2.38
N GLU A 145 -6.33 16.00 3.52
CA GLU A 145 -5.86 17.13 4.31
C GLU A 145 -4.66 17.86 3.69
N PRO A 146 -3.55 17.22 3.29
CA PRO A 146 -2.32 17.90 2.88
C PRO A 146 -2.50 18.86 1.71
N VAL A 147 -3.35 18.55 0.75
CA VAL A 147 -3.60 19.40 -0.43
C VAL A 147 -4.21 20.72 -0.03
N ALA A 148 -5.18 20.72 0.91
CA ALA A 148 -5.89 21.91 1.33
C ALA A 148 -5.24 22.59 2.56
N HIS A 149 -4.28 21.95 3.24
CA HIS A 149 -3.69 22.47 4.47
C HIS A 149 -2.83 23.70 4.18
N PRO A 150 -3.07 24.85 4.89
CA PRO A 150 -2.41 26.13 4.59
C PRO A 150 -0.88 26.10 4.82
N ASP A 151 -0.39 25.25 5.70
CA ASP A 151 1.03 25.10 6.01
C ASP A 151 1.71 23.99 5.17
N GLU A 152 0.98 23.36 4.24
CA GLU A 152 1.49 22.31 3.35
C GLU A 152 1.32 22.72 1.88
N MET A 153 0.38 22.13 1.13
CA MET A 153 0.18 22.44 -0.30
C MET A 153 -0.74 23.64 -0.55
N ALA A 154 -1.56 24.03 0.43
CA ALA A 154 -2.38 25.25 0.50
C ALA A 154 -3.33 25.50 -0.69
N LEU A 155 -3.79 24.44 -1.37
CA LEU A 155 -4.66 24.52 -2.54
C LEU A 155 -6.06 24.01 -2.23
N PRO A 156 -7.13 24.83 -2.33
CA PRO A 156 -8.48 24.34 -2.18
C PRO A 156 -8.81 23.25 -3.20
N TRP A 157 -9.50 22.19 -2.77
CA TRP A 157 -9.84 21.07 -3.64
C TRP A 157 -10.64 21.45 -4.88
N THR A 158 -11.49 22.48 -4.80
CA THR A 158 -12.22 23.02 -5.98
C THR A 158 -11.27 23.50 -7.07
N GLU A 159 -10.17 24.15 -6.68
CA GLU A 159 -9.15 24.62 -7.61
C GLU A 159 -8.28 23.46 -8.10
N ALA A 160 -7.86 22.54 -7.22
CA ALA A 160 -7.08 21.37 -7.56
C ALA A 160 -7.80 20.54 -8.65
N VAL A 161 -9.06 20.22 -8.43
CA VAL A 161 -9.90 19.50 -9.41
C VAL A 161 -10.04 20.29 -10.72
N SER A 162 -10.23 21.61 -10.64
CA SER A 162 -10.32 22.44 -11.85
C SER A 162 -9.06 22.39 -12.70
N ARG A 163 -7.88 22.43 -12.07
CA ARG A 163 -6.58 22.32 -12.77
C ARG A 163 -6.40 20.96 -13.42
N LEU A 164 -6.66 19.88 -12.70
CA LEU A 164 -6.60 18.52 -13.25
C LEU A 164 -7.60 18.32 -14.39
N GLN A 165 -8.85 18.86 -14.26
CA GLN A 165 -9.89 18.74 -15.29
C GLN A 165 -9.52 19.52 -16.57
N ALA A 166 -8.79 20.63 -16.44
CA ALA A 166 -8.35 21.46 -17.56
C ALA A 166 -7.02 21.00 -18.17
N ASP A 167 -6.41 19.92 -17.62
CA ASP A 167 -5.11 19.44 -18.09
C ASP A 167 -5.19 18.95 -19.54
N ALA A 168 -4.37 19.56 -20.39
CA ALA A 168 -4.19 19.24 -21.79
C ALA A 168 -2.73 18.84 -22.11
N SER A 169 -1.96 18.49 -21.07
CA SER A 169 -0.60 17.98 -21.20
C SER A 169 -0.57 16.58 -21.81
N GLU A 170 0.61 16.02 -21.99
CA GLU A 170 0.77 14.63 -22.43
C GLU A 170 0.19 13.61 -21.41
N VAL A 171 0.06 13.98 -20.14
CA VAL A 171 -0.56 13.15 -19.10
C VAL A 171 -2.05 12.99 -19.35
N ASN A 172 -2.77 14.10 -19.66
CA ASN A 172 -4.21 14.12 -19.92
C ASN A 172 -5.01 13.47 -18.77
N TYR A 173 -5.04 14.11 -17.60
CA TYR A 173 -5.72 13.57 -16.43
C TYR A 173 -7.17 13.11 -16.69
N PRO A 174 -8.03 13.84 -17.43
CA PRO A 174 -9.38 13.34 -17.73
C PRO A 174 -9.38 11.95 -18.39
N GLU A 175 -8.43 11.66 -19.27
CA GLU A 175 -8.29 10.34 -19.89
C GLU A 175 -7.80 9.28 -18.88
N GLN A 176 -6.86 9.64 -17.99
CA GLN A 176 -6.38 8.72 -16.96
C GLN A 176 -7.50 8.36 -15.97
N PHE A 177 -8.32 9.33 -15.56
CA PHE A 177 -9.48 9.07 -14.72
C PHE A 177 -10.53 8.20 -15.43
N LEU A 178 -10.74 8.40 -16.73
CA LEU A 178 -11.62 7.54 -17.51
C LEU A 178 -11.14 6.09 -17.52
N LYS A 179 -9.83 5.86 -17.64
CA LYS A 179 -9.23 4.51 -17.58
C LYS A 179 -9.38 3.89 -16.20
N ALA A 180 -9.08 4.63 -15.14
CA ALA A 180 -9.09 4.12 -13.78
C ALA A 180 -10.51 3.92 -13.22
N PHE A 181 -11.41 4.88 -13.43
CA PHE A 181 -12.71 4.94 -12.76
C PHE A 181 -13.93 4.93 -13.73
N GLY A 182 -13.70 4.79 -15.02
CA GLY A 182 -14.80 4.79 -16.00
C GLY A 182 -15.45 6.15 -16.23
N THR A 183 -14.90 7.23 -15.68
CA THR A 183 -15.39 8.60 -15.86
C THR A 183 -14.24 9.57 -16.08
N SER A 184 -14.43 10.54 -16.97
CA SER A 184 -13.48 11.65 -17.16
C SER A 184 -13.75 12.84 -16.23
N THR A 185 -14.81 12.77 -15.42
CA THR A 185 -15.11 13.79 -14.40
C THR A 185 -14.23 13.56 -13.19
N ILE A 186 -13.44 14.56 -12.85
CA ILE A 186 -12.50 14.51 -11.71
C ILE A 186 -13.17 15.07 -10.47
N THR A 187 -13.01 14.36 -9.35
CA THR A 187 -13.49 14.80 -8.03
C THR A 187 -12.39 14.63 -6.99
N PRO A 188 -12.46 15.32 -5.83
CA PRO A 188 -11.52 15.09 -4.74
C PRO A 188 -11.48 13.62 -4.31
N GLU A 189 -12.65 12.98 -4.20
CA GLU A 189 -12.82 11.59 -3.77
C GLU A 189 -12.09 10.62 -4.72
N LEU A 190 -12.28 10.76 -6.04
CA LEU A 190 -11.58 9.92 -7.02
C LEU A 190 -10.09 10.20 -7.04
N THR A 191 -9.68 11.45 -6.83
CA THR A 191 -8.27 11.84 -6.76
C THR A 191 -7.57 11.17 -5.59
N VAL A 192 -8.16 11.23 -4.38
CA VAL A 192 -7.56 10.56 -3.20
C VAL A 192 -7.63 9.04 -3.30
N LYS A 193 -8.68 8.48 -3.91
CA LYS A 193 -8.76 7.03 -4.17
C LYS A 193 -7.60 6.55 -5.05
N ALA A 194 -7.28 7.26 -6.12
CA ALA A 194 -6.15 6.91 -6.97
C ALA A 194 -4.81 6.99 -6.20
N ILE A 195 -4.57 8.09 -5.48
CA ILE A 195 -3.35 8.24 -4.66
C ILE A 195 -3.26 7.11 -3.62
N ALA A 196 -4.37 6.77 -2.95
CA ALA A 196 -4.41 5.69 -1.97
C ALA A 196 -4.10 4.31 -2.58
N GLN A 197 -4.55 4.04 -3.82
CA GLN A 197 -4.17 2.82 -4.54
C GLN A 197 -2.65 2.75 -4.72
N PHE A 198 -2.01 3.83 -5.17
CA PHE A 198 -0.56 3.88 -5.30
C PHE A 198 0.15 3.70 -3.96
N LEU A 199 -0.26 4.40 -2.90
CA LEU A 199 0.38 4.31 -1.59
C LEU A 199 0.29 2.89 -1.00
N ARG A 200 -0.79 2.15 -1.24
CA ARG A 200 -0.92 0.73 -0.83
C ARG A 200 0.09 -0.19 -1.51
N THR A 201 0.68 0.22 -2.64
CA THR A 201 1.74 -0.56 -3.31
C THR A 201 3.14 -0.28 -2.76
N LEU A 202 3.32 0.71 -1.89
CA LEU A 202 4.60 1.06 -1.30
C LEU A 202 4.91 0.10 -0.14
N ILE A 203 5.32 -1.10 -0.48
CA ILE A 203 5.63 -2.17 0.46
C ILE A 203 7.13 -2.24 0.71
N SER A 204 7.53 -2.18 1.99
CA SER A 204 8.89 -2.40 2.45
C SER A 204 8.95 -3.71 3.24
N ALA A 205 9.64 -4.71 2.70
CA ALA A 205 9.69 -6.08 3.24
C ALA A 205 11.02 -6.76 2.99
N ASP A 206 12.10 -5.98 2.87
CA ASP A 206 13.45 -6.52 2.61
C ASP A 206 14.52 -5.96 3.57
N SER A 207 14.11 -5.59 4.77
CA SER A 207 15.03 -5.24 5.84
C SER A 207 15.87 -6.48 6.26
N LYS A 208 16.97 -6.26 6.96
CA LYS A 208 17.75 -7.37 7.53
C LYS A 208 16.91 -8.28 8.44
N PHE A 209 15.92 -7.69 9.14
CA PHE A 209 14.96 -8.44 9.95
C PHE A 209 14.05 -9.33 9.09
N ASP A 210 13.53 -8.80 7.97
CA ASP A 210 12.71 -9.57 7.04
C ASP A 210 13.51 -10.72 6.43
N GLN A 211 14.74 -10.46 6.00
CA GLN A 211 15.66 -11.48 5.46
C GLN A 211 16.00 -12.55 6.50
N TRP A 212 16.21 -12.17 7.76
CA TRP A 212 16.40 -13.12 8.84
C TRP A 212 15.16 -14.00 9.08
N ARG A 213 13.99 -13.41 9.10
CA ARG A 213 12.74 -14.19 9.21
C ARG A 213 12.55 -15.19 8.06
N ARG A 214 13.01 -14.86 6.88
CA ARG A 214 13.02 -15.78 5.72
C ARG A 214 14.18 -16.79 5.74
N GLY A 215 15.10 -16.68 6.70
CA GLY A 215 16.26 -17.57 6.80
C GLY A 215 17.39 -17.26 5.81
N GLU A 216 17.39 -16.07 5.22
CA GLU A 216 18.37 -15.63 4.20
C GLU A 216 19.63 -15.02 4.82
N THR A 217 19.55 -14.53 6.06
CA THR A 217 20.64 -13.91 6.80
C THR A 217 20.55 -14.25 8.29
N ASN A 218 21.57 -13.85 9.07
CA ASN A 218 21.55 -13.95 10.53
C ASN A 218 21.59 -12.57 11.15
N LEU A 219 20.88 -12.40 12.27
CA LEU A 219 21.10 -11.27 13.17
C LEU A 219 22.40 -11.48 13.94
N THR A 220 23.07 -10.39 14.31
CA THR A 220 24.14 -10.42 15.31
C THR A 220 23.57 -10.71 16.69
N ASP A 221 24.42 -11.07 17.65
CA ASP A 221 24.00 -11.33 19.04
C ASP A 221 23.29 -10.10 19.64
N ASP A 222 23.77 -8.89 19.36
CA ASP A 222 23.20 -7.64 19.85
C ASP A 222 21.83 -7.35 19.21
N GLU A 223 21.70 -7.57 17.89
CA GLU A 223 20.41 -7.42 17.18
C GLU A 223 19.37 -8.43 17.68
N PHE A 224 19.79 -9.67 17.91
CA PHE A 224 18.91 -10.70 18.47
C PHE A 224 18.50 -10.40 19.90
N ALA A 225 19.43 -9.94 20.74
CA ALA A 225 19.13 -9.50 22.10
C ALA A 225 18.17 -8.30 22.10
N GLY A 226 18.31 -7.37 21.15
CA GLY A 226 17.37 -6.26 20.95
C GLY A 226 15.97 -6.75 20.58
N TYR A 227 15.88 -7.73 19.68
CA TYR A 227 14.60 -8.36 19.31
C TYR A 227 13.92 -9.07 20.50
N GLU A 228 14.69 -9.84 21.29
CA GLU A 228 14.15 -10.45 22.52
C GLU A 228 13.65 -9.40 23.52
N MET A 229 14.38 -8.28 23.66
CA MET A 229 13.96 -7.18 24.53
C MET A 229 12.69 -6.50 24.02
N PHE A 230 12.56 -6.34 22.71
CA PHE A 230 11.36 -5.79 22.07
C PHE A 230 10.10 -6.61 22.38
N LEU A 231 10.23 -7.96 22.36
CA LEU A 231 9.12 -8.89 22.62
C LEU A 231 8.85 -9.18 24.10
N ARG A 232 9.73 -8.75 24.98
CA ARG A 232 9.61 -9.08 26.41
C ARG A 232 8.74 -8.03 27.10
N GLU A 233 7.83 -8.52 27.97
CA GLU A 233 7.00 -7.68 28.83
C GLU A 233 7.85 -6.67 29.61
N GLY A 234 7.33 -5.45 29.71
CA GLY A 234 7.84 -4.43 30.62
C GLY A 234 7.66 -4.87 32.08
N GLY A 235 8.22 -4.14 32.98
CA GLY A 235 8.06 -4.41 34.40
C GLY A 235 9.14 -3.78 35.26
N ASP A 236 9.01 -3.97 36.56
CA ASP A 236 10.01 -3.56 37.53
C ASP A 236 11.06 -4.69 37.70
N PRO A 237 12.36 -4.41 37.48
CA PRO A 237 13.41 -5.41 37.63
C PRO A 237 13.44 -6.07 39.01
N GLU A 238 12.96 -5.38 40.06
CA GLU A 238 13.00 -5.89 41.45
C GLU A 238 11.82 -6.86 41.68
N THR A 239 10.72 -6.71 40.99
CA THR A 239 9.50 -7.51 41.21
C THR A 239 9.23 -8.53 40.10
N THR A 240 9.89 -8.40 38.95
CA THR A 240 9.73 -9.34 37.82
C THR A 240 10.50 -10.63 38.10
N PRO A 241 9.86 -11.81 38.00
CA PRO A 241 10.52 -13.09 38.20
C PRO A 241 11.76 -13.24 37.31
N GLY A 242 12.91 -13.52 37.90
CA GLY A 242 14.19 -13.66 37.19
C GLY A 242 14.95 -12.34 36.96
N GLY A 243 14.43 -11.20 37.44
CA GLY A 243 15.10 -9.89 37.33
C GLY A 243 15.26 -9.39 35.88
N GLN A 244 14.57 -9.99 34.94
CA GLN A 244 14.57 -9.60 33.53
C GLN A 244 13.28 -8.85 33.19
N PHE A 245 13.43 -7.69 32.61
CA PHE A 245 12.31 -6.91 32.04
C PHE A 245 12.63 -6.52 30.60
N GLY A 246 11.59 -6.27 29.80
CA GLY A 246 11.71 -5.94 28.41
C GLY A 246 11.40 -4.48 28.09
N GLY A 247 11.42 -4.15 26.82
CA GLY A 247 11.06 -2.84 26.31
C GLY A 247 9.56 -2.63 26.21
N ASP A 248 8.77 -3.71 26.29
CA ASP A 248 7.28 -3.69 26.18
C ASP A 248 6.80 -3.07 24.85
N CYS A 249 7.63 -3.12 23.82
CA CYS A 249 7.40 -2.40 22.58
C CYS A 249 6.30 -3.08 21.71
N PHE A 250 6.17 -4.40 21.84
CA PHE A 250 5.31 -5.21 20.98
C PHE A 250 3.81 -4.95 21.19
N HIS A 251 3.42 -4.34 22.30
CA HIS A 251 2.03 -3.94 22.53
C HIS A 251 1.56 -2.85 21.56
N CYS A 252 2.48 -1.96 21.17
CA CYS A 252 2.21 -0.90 20.19
C CYS A 252 2.84 -1.17 18.82
N HIS A 253 3.93 -1.96 18.79
CA HIS A 253 4.67 -2.29 17.58
C HIS A 253 4.63 -3.80 17.37
N THR A 254 3.76 -4.31 16.52
CA THR A 254 3.64 -5.75 16.29
C THR A 254 4.84 -6.32 15.55
N GLU A 255 5.10 -7.65 15.70
CA GLU A 255 6.15 -8.36 14.95
C GLU A 255 5.98 -8.27 13.43
N ALA A 256 4.77 -8.11 12.97
CA ALA A 256 4.51 -7.87 11.55
C ALA A 256 5.07 -6.51 11.07
N GLY A 257 5.64 -5.70 12.00
CA GLY A 257 6.34 -4.47 11.69
C GLY A 257 5.46 -3.37 11.11
N LEU A 258 4.13 -3.50 11.26
CA LEU A 258 3.24 -2.91 10.30
C LEU A 258 2.20 -2.00 10.91
N GLN A 259 2.05 -2.02 12.21
CA GLN A 259 1.01 -1.23 12.84
C GLN A 259 1.57 -0.43 13.98
N PHE A 260 1.52 0.88 13.78
CA PHE A 260 1.49 1.83 14.87
C PHE A 260 0.01 1.96 15.25
N SER A 261 -0.35 1.48 16.40
CA SER A 261 -1.66 1.75 17.00
C SER A 261 -1.63 3.08 17.73
#